data_f77848ac229577bf25cb00e1ba41a54f
#
_entry.id   f77848ac229577bf25cb00e1ba41a54f
#
_cell.length_a   1.000
_cell.length_b   1.000
_cell.length_c   1.000
_cell.angle_alpha   90.00
_cell.angle_beta   90.00
_cell.angle_gamma   90.00
#
_symmetry.space_group_name_H-M   'P 1'
#
loop_
_entity.id
_entity.type
_entity.pdbx_description
1 polymer ?
#
loop_
_entity_poly.entity_id
_entity_poly.type
_entity_poly.pdbx_seq_one_letter_code
_entity_poly.pdbx_strand_id
1 'polypeptide(L)'
;MKINRKHLIILCAFLFPGIAFSAQFSDREINEMMIDVANQYSRNIPQRIDSETTLIGIVAGGNRDIIYKYKLSTVTNDVALPLFVNLVRQKHINNYCSQPMLAIYRNENITMAHNFVDRRGNYLFELRVNNSYC
;
A
#
# COMPACT_ATOMS: atom_id res chain seq x y z
N MET A 1 -12.00 54.32 3.10
CA MET A 1 -10.75 53.58 3.18
C MET A 1 -10.82 52.33 2.33
N LYS A 2 -10.08 52.27 1.27
CA LYS A 2 -10.08 51.11 0.41
C LYS A 2 -9.13 50.08 1.01
N ILE A 3 -9.68 49.02 1.58
CA ILE A 3 -8.91 47.87 1.99
C ILE A 3 -8.30 47.26 0.74
N ASN A 4 -6.99 47.22 0.71
CA ASN A 4 -6.25 46.73 -0.44
C ASN A 4 -6.48 45.21 -0.52
N ARG A 5 -7.46 44.81 -1.33
CA ARG A 5 -7.84 43.37 -1.54
C ARG A 5 -6.64 42.50 -1.94
N LYS A 6 -5.60 43.14 -2.51
CA LYS A 6 -4.37 42.41 -2.85
C LYS A 6 -3.58 41.92 -1.63
N HIS A 7 -3.61 42.65 -0.53
CA HIS A 7 -2.93 42.21 0.69
C HIS A 7 -3.72 41.09 1.40
N LEU A 8 -5.04 41.12 1.34
CA LEU A 8 -5.86 40.07 1.93
C LEU A 8 -5.68 38.73 1.19
N ILE A 9 -5.58 38.80 -0.14
CA ILE A 9 -5.36 37.61 -0.98
C ILE A 9 -3.99 37.00 -0.73
N ILE A 10 -2.97 37.82 -0.54
CA ILE A 10 -1.60 37.36 -0.25
C ILE A 10 -1.54 36.70 1.13
N LEU A 11 -2.24 37.21 2.12
CA LEU A 11 -2.30 36.61 3.46
C LEU A 11 -3.00 35.24 3.43
N CYS A 12 -4.06 35.09 2.67
CA CYS A 12 -4.72 33.81 2.48
C CYS A 12 -3.86 32.79 1.76
N ALA A 13 -3.05 33.23 0.77
CA ALA A 13 -2.17 32.33 0.01
C ALA A 13 -1.04 31.76 0.87
N PHE A 14 -0.59 32.49 1.90
CA PHE A 14 0.43 31.99 2.84
C PHE A 14 -0.10 30.95 3.83
N LEU A 15 -1.39 31.01 4.16
CA LEU A 15 -2.01 30.07 5.11
C LEU A 15 -2.44 28.77 4.44
N PHE A 16 -2.81 28.79 3.16
CA PHE A 16 -3.31 27.62 2.42
C PHE A 16 -2.31 26.47 2.30
N PRO A 17 -1.03 26.68 1.94
CA PRO A 17 -0.07 25.57 1.81
C PRO A 17 0.18 24.85 3.14
N GLY A 18 0.23 25.55 4.26
CA GLY A 18 0.44 24.94 5.58
C GLY A 18 -0.75 24.08 6.02
N ILE A 19 -1.97 24.49 5.73
CA ILE A 19 -3.18 23.74 6.05
C ILE A 19 -3.31 22.49 5.14
N ALA A 20 -2.98 22.61 3.85
CA ALA A 20 -3.04 21.50 2.91
C ALA A 20 -2.07 20.37 3.26
N PHE A 21 -0.86 20.69 3.75
CA PHE A 21 0.15 19.71 4.16
C PHE A 21 -0.12 19.07 5.52
N SER A 22 -0.91 19.69 6.38
CA SER A 22 -1.27 19.16 7.69
C SER A 22 -2.56 18.36 7.69
N ALA A 23 -3.33 18.39 6.58
CA ALA A 23 -4.57 17.63 6.43
C ALA A 23 -4.26 16.16 6.18
N GLN A 24 -4.15 15.39 7.26
CA GLN A 24 -4.02 13.94 7.21
C GLN A 24 -5.37 13.29 7.52
N PHE A 25 -5.60 12.13 6.90
CA PHE A 25 -6.77 11.33 7.23
C PHE A 25 -6.61 10.68 8.61
N SER A 26 -7.71 10.54 9.34
CA SER A 26 -7.71 9.79 10.58
C SER A 26 -7.47 8.30 10.34
N ASP A 27 -7.06 7.57 11.36
CA ASP A 27 -6.87 6.12 11.27
C ASP A 27 -8.17 5.42 10.87
N ARG A 28 -9.31 5.91 11.35
CA ARG A 28 -10.62 5.40 10.97
C ARG A 28 -10.91 5.59 9.48
N GLU A 29 -10.68 6.78 8.95
CA GLU A 29 -10.88 7.10 7.54
C GLU A 29 -9.97 6.24 6.65
N ILE A 30 -8.71 6.07 7.03
CA ILE A 30 -7.78 5.21 6.31
C ILE A 30 -8.25 3.75 6.36
N ASN A 31 -8.70 3.27 7.51
CA ASN A 31 -9.19 1.90 7.63
C ASN A 31 -10.43 1.66 6.75
N GLU A 32 -11.37 2.59 6.74
CA GLU A 32 -12.54 2.53 5.86
C GLU A 32 -12.14 2.52 4.38
N MET A 33 -11.17 3.35 4.00
CA MET A 33 -10.61 3.38 2.64
C MET A 33 -9.96 2.03 2.28
N MET A 34 -9.21 1.42 3.18
CA MET A 34 -8.56 0.13 2.93
C MET A 34 -9.58 -1.00 2.82
N ILE A 35 -10.65 -0.97 3.59
CA ILE A 35 -11.76 -1.92 3.47
C ILE A 35 -12.40 -1.80 2.08
N ASP A 36 -12.66 -0.59 1.61
CA ASP A 36 -13.25 -0.36 0.28
C ASP A 36 -12.32 -0.86 -0.83
N VAL A 37 -11.03 -0.57 -0.74
CA VAL A 37 -10.02 -1.07 -1.69
C VAL A 37 -10.01 -2.60 -1.70
N ALA A 38 -9.95 -3.23 -0.52
CA ALA A 38 -9.96 -4.68 -0.41
C ALA A 38 -11.22 -5.30 -1.01
N ASN A 39 -12.38 -4.73 -0.75
CA ASN A 39 -13.65 -5.20 -1.30
C ASN A 39 -13.71 -5.05 -2.82
N GLN A 40 -13.23 -3.95 -3.35
CA GLN A 40 -13.22 -3.69 -4.79
C GLN A 40 -12.33 -4.70 -5.53
N TYR A 41 -11.10 -4.89 -5.06
CA TYR A 41 -10.16 -5.80 -5.71
C TYR A 41 -10.49 -7.28 -5.47
N SER A 42 -11.13 -7.62 -4.36
CA SER A 42 -11.55 -8.99 -4.05
C SER A 42 -12.54 -9.58 -5.06
N ARG A 43 -13.22 -8.74 -5.83
CA ARG A 43 -14.14 -9.19 -6.89
C ARG A 43 -13.43 -9.91 -8.03
N ASN A 44 -12.14 -9.67 -8.21
CA ASN A 44 -11.32 -10.24 -9.27
C ASN A 44 -10.41 -11.38 -8.79
N ILE A 45 -10.58 -11.82 -7.55
CA ILE A 45 -9.79 -12.91 -6.97
C ILE A 45 -10.45 -14.26 -7.26
N PRO A 46 -9.70 -15.32 -7.57
CA PRO A 46 -8.24 -15.37 -7.71
C PRO A 46 -7.75 -14.68 -8.98
N GLN A 47 -6.64 -13.95 -8.85
CA GLN A 47 -6.03 -13.26 -9.99
C GLN A 47 -4.60 -13.72 -10.20
N ARG A 48 -4.30 -14.21 -11.41
CA ARG A 48 -2.95 -14.58 -11.77
C ARG A 48 -2.09 -13.34 -12.00
N ILE A 49 -1.01 -13.22 -11.25
CA ILE A 49 -0.08 -12.09 -11.32
C ILE A 49 1.03 -12.40 -12.35
N ASP A 50 1.60 -13.60 -12.26
CA ASP A 50 2.59 -14.12 -13.18
C ASP A 50 2.45 -15.66 -13.28
N SER A 51 3.39 -16.31 -13.97
CA SER A 51 3.34 -17.77 -14.18
C SER A 51 3.38 -18.59 -12.87
N GLU A 52 3.93 -17.99 -11.79
CA GLU A 52 4.18 -18.68 -10.52
C GLU A 52 3.32 -18.18 -9.37
N THR A 53 2.66 -17.02 -9.54
CA THR A 53 2.03 -16.30 -8.43
C THR A 53 0.58 -15.98 -8.72
N THR A 54 -0.30 -16.32 -7.80
CA THR A 54 -1.73 -16.00 -7.85
C THR A 54 -2.12 -15.21 -6.61
N LEU A 55 -2.77 -14.07 -6.79
CA LEU A 55 -3.36 -13.31 -5.70
C LEU A 55 -4.66 -13.99 -5.26
N ILE A 56 -4.75 -14.41 -4.01
CA ILE A 56 -5.86 -15.19 -3.48
C ILE A 56 -6.65 -14.49 -2.38
N GLY A 57 -6.17 -13.36 -1.88
CA GLY A 57 -6.88 -12.60 -0.85
C GLY A 57 -6.36 -11.18 -0.72
N ILE A 58 -7.25 -10.27 -0.36
CA ILE A 58 -6.92 -8.90 0.05
C ILE A 58 -7.82 -8.54 1.21
N VAL A 59 -7.23 -8.08 2.32
CA VAL A 59 -7.98 -7.65 3.49
C VAL A 59 -7.38 -6.37 4.08
N ALA A 60 -8.22 -5.52 4.66
CA ALA A 60 -7.75 -4.44 5.50
C ALA A 60 -7.33 -5.02 6.86
N GLY A 61 -6.10 -4.75 7.29
CA GLY A 61 -5.54 -5.30 8.53
C GLY A 61 -5.83 -4.47 9.78
N GLY A 62 -6.48 -3.31 9.64
CA GLY A 62 -6.51 -2.28 10.69
C GLY A 62 -5.15 -1.57 10.78
N ASN A 63 -5.01 -0.57 11.65
CA ASN A 63 -3.73 0.13 11.89
C ASN A 63 -3.01 0.62 10.62
N ARG A 64 -3.77 1.13 9.64
CA ARG A 64 -3.23 1.59 8.34
C ARG A 64 -2.55 0.49 7.54
N ASP A 65 -3.03 -0.74 7.61
CA ASP A 65 -2.50 -1.88 6.88
C ASP A 65 -3.47 -2.36 5.81
N ILE A 66 -2.93 -2.78 4.68
CA ILE A 66 -3.63 -3.61 3.71
C ILE A 66 -2.80 -4.85 3.44
N ILE A 67 -3.42 -6.02 3.47
CA ILE A 67 -2.75 -7.32 3.40
C ILE A 67 -3.14 -8.02 2.11
N TYR A 68 -2.14 -8.33 1.29
CA TYR A 68 -2.28 -9.11 0.07
C TYR A 68 -1.78 -10.52 0.33
N LYS A 69 -2.58 -11.52 0.00
CA LYS A 69 -2.21 -12.92 0.14
C LYS A 69 -1.98 -13.55 -1.23
N TYR A 70 -0.79 -14.11 -1.42
CA TYR A 70 -0.36 -14.74 -2.66
C TYR A 70 -0.10 -16.21 -2.46
N LYS A 71 -0.47 -17.00 -3.46
CA LYS A 71 -0.17 -18.44 -3.54
C LYS A 71 0.82 -18.68 -4.66
N LEU A 72 1.90 -19.38 -4.34
CA LEU A 72 2.88 -19.80 -5.31
C LEU A 72 2.51 -21.17 -5.91
N SER A 73 2.93 -21.42 -7.16
CA SER A 73 2.67 -22.69 -7.84
C SER A 73 3.62 -23.82 -7.39
N THR A 74 4.55 -23.52 -6.50
CA THR A 74 5.56 -24.45 -5.99
C THR A 74 5.25 -24.87 -4.55
N VAL A 75 6.01 -25.85 -4.03
CA VAL A 75 5.99 -26.26 -2.63
C VAL A 75 7.23 -25.72 -1.90
N THR A 76 7.19 -25.67 -0.56
CA THR A 76 8.22 -25.02 0.25
C THR A 76 9.63 -25.53 -0.03
N ASN A 77 9.82 -26.82 -0.21
CA ASN A 77 11.13 -27.43 -0.45
C ASN A 77 11.70 -27.18 -1.85
N ASP A 78 10.89 -26.71 -2.80
CA ASP A 78 11.32 -26.37 -4.14
C ASP A 78 11.76 -24.92 -4.29
N VAL A 79 11.60 -24.10 -3.22
CA VAL A 79 11.87 -22.67 -3.26
C VAL A 79 13.25 -22.39 -2.64
N ALA A 80 14.13 -21.72 -3.40
CA ALA A 80 15.34 -21.09 -2.88
C ALA A 80 14.95 -19.81 -2.12
N LEU A 81 14.45 -19.99 -0.91
CA LEU A 81 13.67 -18.98 -0.20
C LEU A 81 14.41 -17.66 0.04
N PRO A 82 15.68 -17.62 0.49
CA PRO A 82 16.37 -16.35 0.75
C PRO A 82 16.52 -15.50 -0.51
N LEU A 83 16.88 -16.11 -1.64
CA LEU A 83 17.01 -15.40 -2.92
C LEU A 83 15.65 -14.89 -3.41
N PHE A 84 14.63 -15.72 -3.33
CA PHE A 84 13.27 -15.37 -3.72
C PHE A 84 12.73 -14.20 -2.88
N VAL A 85 12.89 -14.25 -1.57
CA VAL A 85 12.49 -13.17 -0.65
C VAL A 85 13.16 -11.86 -1.02
N ASN A 86 14.45 -11.86 -1.31
CA ASN A 86 15.17 -10.65 -1.70
C ASN A 86 14.67 -10.05 -3.01
N LEU A 87 14.42 -10.87 -4.02
CA LEU A 87 13.89 -10.42 -5.31
C LEU A 87 12.49 -9.81 -5.16
N VAL A 88 11.62 -10.48 -4.42
CA VAL A 88 10.25 -10.03 -4.16
C VAL A 88 10.26 -8.74 -3.34
N ARG A 89 11.12 -8.65 -2.33
CA ARG A 89 11.28 -7.44 -1.51
C ARG A 89 11.63 -6.24 -2.38
N GLN A 90 12.64 -6.34 -3.21
CA GLN A 90 13.07 -5.25 -4.09
C GLN A 90 11.95 -4.81 -5.03
N LYS A 91 11.24 -5.76 -5.61
CA LYS A 91 10.11 -5.48 -6.50
C LYS A 91 9.00 -4.70 -5.77
N HIS A 92 8.60 -5.14 -4.60
CA HIS A 92 7.51 -4.49 -3.85
C HIS A 92 7.92 -3.14 -3.28
N ILE A 93 9.15 -2.98 -2.81
CA ILE A 93 9.69 -1.67 -2.40
C ILE A 93 9.70 -0.71 -3.58
N ASN A 94 10.23 -1.12 -4.72
CA ASN A 94 10.28 -0.27 -5.91
C ASN A 94 8.88 0.15 -6.36
N ASN A 95 7.94 -0.77 -6.40
CA ASN A 95 6.55 -0.46 -6.74
C ASN A 95 5.91 0.52 -5.75
N TYR A 96 6.05 0.26 -4.47
CA TYR A 96 5.49 1.13 -3.42
C TYR A 96 6.05 2.55 -3.51
N CYS A 97 7.36 2.68 -3.71
CA CYS A 97 8.04 3.97 -3.72
C CYS A 97 7.88 4.75 -5.03
N SER A 98 7.60 4.10 -6.15
CA SER A 98 7.60 4.73 -7.48
C SER A 98 6.24 4.86 -8.14
N GLN A 99 5.25 4.03 -7.80
CA GLN A 99 3.96 4.05 -8.48
C GLN A 99 3.13 5.29 -8.10
N PRO A 100 2.71 6.12 -9.08
CA PRO A 100 1.93 7.33 -8.78
C PRO A 100 0.62 7.06 -8.06
N MET A 101 -0.06 5.95 -8.38
CA MET A 101 -1.33 5.59 -7.74
C MET A 101 -1.17 5.19 -6.27
N LEU A 102 0.06 4.93 -5.82
CA LEU A 102 0.36 4.63 -4.41
C LEU A 102 0.82 5.87 -3.62
N ALA A 103 0.72 7.07 -4.20
CA ALA A 103 1.10 8.31 -3.52
C ALA A 103 0.36 8.51 -2.20
N ILE A 104 -0.93 8.21 -2.17
CA ILE A 104 -1.72 8.32 -0.93
C ILE A 104 -1.24 7.34 0.14
N TYR A 105 -0.79 6.15 -0.25
CA TYR A 105 -0.23 5.16 0.67
C TYR A 105 1.05 5.70 1.32
N ARG A 106 1.93 6.30 0.53
CA ARG A 106 3.16 6.92 1.04
C ARG A 106 2.85 8.11 1.94
N ASN A 107 1.96 9.00 1.52
CA ASN A 107 1.62 10.21 2.26
C ASN A 107 0.95 9.92 3.61
N GLU A 108 0.14 8.87 3.67
CA GLU A 108 -0.56 8.44 4.87
C GLU A 108 0.16 7.32 5.63
N ASN A 109 1.36 6.97 5.20
CA ASN A 109 2.17 5.88 5.77
C ASN A 109 1.38 4.57 5.93
N ILE A 110 0.67 4.19 4.88
CA ILE A 110 -0.07 2.93 4.83
C ILE A 110 0.91 1.80 4.54
N THR A 111 0.87 0.75 5.34
CA THR A 111 1.67 -0.45 5.13
C THR A 111 0.97 -1.40 4.18
N MET A 112 1.68 -1.83 3.15
CA MET A 112 1.29 -2.95 2.31
C MET A 112 2.00 -4.20 2.81
N ALA A 113 1.24 -5.14 3.34
CA ALA A 113 1.75 -6.44 3.76
C ALA A 113 1.52 -7.47 2.64
N HIS A 114 2.56 -8.17 2.25
CA HIS A 114 2.53 -9.19 1.21
C HIS A 114 2.82 -10.56 1.85
N ASN A 115 1.79 -11.37 1.96
CA ASN A 115 1.84 -12.68 2.61
C ASN A 115 1.88 -13.77 1.55
N PHE A 116 2.87 -14.66 1.60
CA PHE A 116 3.08 -15.71 0.62
C PHE A 116 2.89 -17.08 1.24
N VAL A 117 2.09 -17.91 0.57
CA VAL A 117 1.91 -19.32 0.88
C VAL A 117 2.36 -20.17 -0.31
N ASP A 118 2.74 -21.41 -0.05
CA ASP A 118 3.08 -22.36 -1.11
C ASP A 118 1.83 -22.96 -1.78
N ARG A 119 2.03 -23.86 -2.75
CA ARG A 119 0.93 -24.53 -3.46
C ARG A 119 -0.02 -25.28 -2.53
N ARG A 120 0.47 -25.76 -1.39
CA ARG A 120 -0.32 -26.50 -0.41
C ARG A 120 -0.98 -25.59 0.63
N GLY A 121 -0.75 -24.28 0.55
CA GLY A 121 -1.25 -23.31 1.51
C GLY A 121 -0.38 -23.14 2.75
N ASN A 122 0.82 -23.70 2.79
CA ASN A 122 1.75 -23.51 3.88
C ASN A 122 2.38 -22.11 3.83
N TYR A 123 2.45 -21.45 4.98
CA TYR A 123 3.07 -20.12 5.09
C TYR A 123 4.55 -20.17 4.73
N LEU A 124 4.98 -19.22 3.90
CA LEU A 124 6.39 -19.05 3.53
C LEU A 124 7.01 -17.84 4.21
N PHE A 125 6.50 -16.65 3.94
CA PHE A 125 6.99 -15.40 4.51
C PHE A 125 5.99 -14.27 4.32
N GLU A 126 6.21 -13.18 5.05
CA GLU A 126 5.50 -11.91 4.88
C GLU A 126 6.49 -10.78 4.68
N LEU A 127 6.19 -9.92 3.73
CA LEU A 127 6.87 -8.65 3.50
C LEU A 127 5.95 -7.50 3.90
N ARG A 128 6.47 -6.58 4.71
CA ARG A 128 5.74 -5.36 5.08
C ARG A 128 6.50 -4.17 4.51
N VAL A 129 5.85 -3.41 3.63
CA VAL A 129 6.44 -2.25 2.97
C VAL A 129 5.64 -1.00 3.33
N ASN A 130 6.32 0.01 3.78
CA ASN A 130 5.75 1.32 4.09
C ASN A 130 6.68 2.45 3.64
N ASN A 131 6.32 3.69 3.95
CA ASN A 131 7.07 4.85 3.52
C ASN A 131 8.53 4.89 4.04
N SER A 132 8.87 4.18 5.10
CA SER A 132 10.24 4.14 5.64
C SER A 132 11.25 3.52 4.68
N TYR A 133 10.81 2.75 3.70
CA TYR A 133 11.66 2.15 2.68
C TYR A 133 11.95 3.08 1.49
N CYS A 134 11.25 4.17 1.38
CA CYS A 134 11.43 5.13 0.31
C CYS A 134 12.37 6.27 0.74
#